data_bc94155f9240cf1632a77afd443e4be9
#
_entry.id   bc94155f9240cf1632a77afd443e4be9
#
_cell.length_a   1.000
_cell.length_b   1.000
_cell.length_c   1.000
_cell.angle_alpha   90.00
_cell.angle_beta   90.00
_cell.angle_gamma   90.00
#
_symmetry.space_group_name_H-M   'P 1'
#
loop_
_entity.id
_entity.type
_entity.pdbx_description
1 polymer ?
#
loop_
_entity_poly.entity_id
_entity_poly.type
_entity_poly.pdbx_seq_one_letter_code
_entity_poly.pdbx_strand_id
1 'polypeptide(L)'
;MVYKDIDRTTEDFRRILCCAKHFAKQGKLVVMPPKLDVPYKNSAYDVIYGSLKGTAYYGKCPDLMVDNVWYEHEGYNSENPKTNFSNMCKRGLRQSDRIIVEDCGLTDGYLKRNILIRQNEGQQIKELWVKKGNILRLIYKAE
;
A
#
# COMPACT_ATOMS: atom_id res chain seq x y z
N MET A 1 -0.54 14.49 -6.38
CA MET A 1 -0.34 14.60 -7.83
C MET A 1 -0.59 13.26 -8.50
N VAL A 2 -1.29 13.26 -9.61
CA VAL A 2 -1.59 12.05 -10.40
C VAL A 2 -0.93 12.19 -11.76
N TYR A 3 -0.12 11.21 -12.16
CA TYR A 3 0.55 11.23 -13.45
C TYR A 3 -0.43 11.03 -14.60
N LYS A 4 -0.14 11.62 -15.77
CA LYS A 4 -1.05 11.68 -16.92
C LYS A 4 -1.36 10.31 -17.54
N ASP A 5 -0.41 9.39 -17.49
CA ASP A 5 -0.49 8.07 -18.13
C ASP A 5 -1.17 7.01 -17.24
N ILE A 6 -1.66 7.40 -16.07
CA ILE A 6 -2.45 6.48 -15.22
C ILE A 6 -3.84 6.31 -15.83
N ASP A 7 -4.27 5.06 -15.98
CA ASP A 7 -5.63 4.74 -16.39
C ASP A 7 -6.61 5.04 -15.25
N ARG A 8 -7.37 6.11 -15.40
CA ARG A 8 -8.32 6.61 -14.38
C ARG A 8 -9.66 5.91 -14.39
N THR A 9 -9.87 4.94 -15.30
CA THR A 9 -11.14 4.23 -15.43
C THR A 9 -11.19 2.95 -14.61
N THR A 10 -10.05 2.45 -14.14
CA THR A 10 -9.99 1.21 -13.40
C THR A 10 -10.54 1.35 -11.97
N GLU A 11 -11.09 0.27 -11.45
CA GLU A 11 -11.50 0.17 -10.04
C GLU A 11 -10.32 0.38 -9.10
N ASP A 12 -9.17 -0.18 -9.48
CA ASP A 12 -7.93 -0.07 -8.71
C ASP A 12 -7.51 1.39 -8.55
N PHE A 13 -7.56 2.17 -9.63
CA PHE A 13 -7.29 3.61 -9.56
C PHE A 13 -8.21 4.31 -8.58
N ARG A 14 -9.52 4.01 -8.60
CA ARG A 14 -10.50 4.64 -7.71
C ARG A 14 -10.19 4.36 -6.24
N ARG A 15 -9.79 3.12 -5.93
CA ARG A 15 -9.44 2.72 -4.57
C ARG A 15 -8.18 3.42 -4.08
N ILE A 16 -7.17 3.50 -4.92
CA ILE A 16 -5.92 4.20 -4.59
C ILE A 16 -6.17 5.70 -4.46
N LEU A 17 -6.99 6.29 -5.34
CA LEU A 17 -7.37 7.70 -5.26
C LEU A 17 -8.08 8.01 -3.94
N CYS A 18 -8.95 7.11 -3.47
CA CYS A 18 -9.60 7.25 -2.18
C CYS A 18 -8.58 7.32 -1.04
N CYS A 19 -7.57 6.45 -1.08
CA CYS A 19 -6.48 6.49 -0.11
C CYS A 19 -5.70 7.80 -0.19
N ALA A 20 -5.37 8.24 -1.40
CA ALA A 20 -4.65 9.48 -1.63
C ALA A 20 -5.41 10.69 -1.06
N LYS A 21 -6.73 10.75 -1.28
CA LYS A 21 -7.57 11.81 -0.76
C LYS A 21 -7.61 11.84 0.77
N HIS A 22 -7.61 10.67 1.42
CA HIS A 22 -7.56 10.59 2.87
C HIS A 22 -6.32 11.29 3.42
N PHE A 23 -5.15 10.97 2.88
CA PHE A 23 -3.90 11.58 3.32
C PHE A 23 -3.80 13.06 2.93
N ALA A 24 -4.27 13.43 1.75
CA ALA A 24 -4.26 14.83 1.30
C ALA A 24 -5.11 15.72 2.20
N LYS A 25 -6.24 15.24 2.70
CA LYS A 25 -7.10 15.96 3.64
C LYS A 25 -6.40 16.24 4.98
N GLN A 26 -5.38 15.47 5.32
CA GLN A 26 -4.56 15.66 6.50
C GLN A 26 -3.37 16.61 6.26
N GLY A 27 -3.33 17.28 5.11
CA GLY A 27 -2.27 18.19 4.74
C GLY A 27 -0.99 17.54 4.23
N LYS A 28 -1.03 16.27 3.90
CA LYS A 28 0.14 15.53 3.42
C LYS A 28 0.31 15.68 1.90
N LEU A 29 1.55 15.69 1.45
CA LEU A 29 1.88 15.69 0.02
C LEU A 29 1.74 14.26 -0.51
N VAL A 30 0.83 14.06 -1.46
CA VAL A 30 0.53 12.74 -2.02
C VAL A 30 0.85 12.69 -3.49
N VAL A 31 1.52 11.62 -3.92
CA VAL A 31 1.84 11.35 -5.32
C VAL A 31 1.33 9.96 -5.69
N MET A 32 0.57 9.88 -6.78
CA MET A 32 0.14 8.61 -7.39
C MET A 32 0.98 8.41 -8.66
N PRO A 33 2.05 7.60 -8.59
CA PRO A 33 2.95 7.43 -9.72
C PRO A 33 2.44 6.37 -10.70
N PRO A 34 2.95 6.36 -11.95
CA PRO A 34 2.62 5.29 -12.90
C PRO A 34 3.28 3.98 -12.52
N LYS A 35 2.68 2.86 -12.90
CA LYS A 35 3.33 1.55 -12.89
C LYS A 35 4.24 1.42 -14.11
N LEU A 36 5.42 0.87 -13.91
CA LEU A 36 6.39 0.66 -14.97
C LEU A 36 6.61 -0.84 -15.16
N ASP A 37 6.44 -1.34 -16.39
CA ASP A 37 6.49 -2.78 -16.69
C ASP A 37 7.84 -3.40 -16.36
N VAL A 38 8.93 -2.69 -16.65
CA VAL A 38 10.29 -3.14 -16.34
C VAL A 38 11.00 -1.98 -15.64
N PRO A 39 10.74 -1.76 -14.33
CA PRO A 39 11.17 -0.54 -13.64
C PRO A 39 12.66 -0.26 -13.75
N TYR A 40 13.51 -1.24 -13.49
CA TYR A 40 14.97 -1.04 -13.44
C TYR A 40 15.59 -0.81 -14.83
N LYS A 41 14.85 -1.00 -15.92
CA LYS A 41 15.28 -0.70 -17.31
C LYS A 41 14.67 0.60 -17.84
N ASN A 42 13.79 1.24 -17.08
CA ASN A 42 13.13 2.47 -17.50
C ASN A 42 13.90 3.67 -16.94
N SER A 43 14.32 4.57 -17.83
CA SER A 43 15.10 5.75 -17.44
C SER A 43 14.34 6.70 -16.49
N ALA A 44 13.01 6.66 -16.48
CA ALA A 44 12.19 7.46 -15.58
C ALA A 44 12.08 6.87 -14.18
N TYR A 45 12.46 5.61 -13.97
CA TYR A 45 12.26 4.93 -12.70
C TYR A 45 12.94 5.66 -11.53
N ASP A 46 14.21 5.98 -11.68
CA ASP A 46 14.96 6.65 -10.60
C ASP A 46 14.45 8.06 -10.31
N VAL A 47 13.84 8.72 -11.29
CA VAL A 47 13.22 10.03 -11.09
C VAL A 47 11.96 9.90 -10.21
N ILE A 48 11.13 8.89 -10.48
CA ILE A 48 9.86 8.68 -9.81
C ILE A 48 10.03 7.95 -8.49
N TYR A 49 10.80 6.86 -8.50
CA TYR A 49 10.95 5.91 -7.39
C TYR A 49 12.34 5.95 -6.76
N GLY A 50 13.12 6.99 -7.01
CA GLY A 50 14.51 7.08 -6.54
C GLY A 50 14.67 7.00 -5.04
N SER A 51 13.66 7.40 -4.27
CA SER A 51 13.68 7.28 -2.81
C SER A 51 13.66 5.83 -2.31
N LEU A 52 13.40 4.86 -3.19
CA LEU A 52 13.50 3.43 -2.85
C LEU A 52 14.92 2.89 -2.94
N LYS A 53 15.86 3.63 -3.52
CA LYS A 53 17.27 3.22 -3.58
C LYS A 53 17.80 2.92 -2.18
N GLY A 54 18.52 1.82 -2.06
CA GLY A 54 19.07 1.38 -0.78
C GLY A 54 18.08 0.64 0.10
N THR A 55 16.84 0.44 -0.35
CA THR A 55 15.83 -0.34 0.37
C THR A 55 15.60 -1.68 -0.33
N ALA A 56 14.92 -2.61 0.37
CA ALA A 56 14.51 -3.90 -0.19
C ALA A 56 13.48 -3.75 -1.33
N TYR A 57 12.91 -2.55 -1.51
CA TYR A 57 11.83 -2.30 -2.47
C TYR A 57 12.31 -1.60 -3.74
N TYR A 58 13.60 -1.39 -3.90
CA TYR A 58 14.12 -0.83 -5.14
C TYR A 58 13.83 -1.77 -6.31
N GLY A 59 13.30 -1.24 -7.39
CA GLY A 59 12.80 -2.02 -8.51
C GLY A 59 11.31 -2.32 -8.45
N LYS A 60 10.63 -1.96 -7.35
CA LYS A 60 9.18 -2.10 -7.19
C LYS A 60 8.45 -0.80 -7.52
N CYS A 61 7.14 -0.89 -7.73
CA CYS A 61 6.28 0.26 -8.02
C CYS A 61 5.12 0.31 -7.03
N PRO A 62 5.35 0.73 -5.77
CA PRO A 62 4.26 0.91 -4.81
C PRO A 62 3.21 1.90 -5.32
N ASP A 63 2.00 1.81 -4.81
CA ASP A 63 0.84 2.52 -5.36
C ASP A 63 0.84 4.02 -5.14
N LEU A 64 1.32 4.48 -3.99
CA LEU A 64 1.33 5.92 -3.69
C LEU A 64 2.45 6.30 -2.73
N MET A 65 2.87 7.55 -2.84
CA MET A 65 3.83 8.16 -1.92
C MET A 65 3.12 9.24 -1.12
N VAL A 66 3.32 9.23 0.20
CA VAL A 66 2.76 10.20 1.13
C VAL A 66 3.90 10.77 1.96
N ASP A 67 4.21 12.06 1.79
CA ASP A 67 5.33 12.73 2.47
C ASP A 67 6.63 11.93 2.36
N ASN A 68 6.97 11.51 1.13
CA ASN A 68 8.17 10.72 0.81
C ASN A 68 8.17 9.28 1.36
N VAL A 69 7.03 8.79 1.83
CA VAL A 69 6.87 7.42 2.33
C VAL A 69 5.97 6.64 1.39
N TRP A 70 6.36 5.42 1.05
CA TRP A 70 5.66 4.60 0.07
C TRP A 70 4.65 3.66 0.72
N TYR A 71 3.45 3.58 0.13
CA TYR A 71 2.35 2.73 0.56
C TYR A 71 1.89 1.84 -0.59
N GLU A 72 1.51 0.62 -0.26
CA GLU A 72 0.89 -0.31 -1.20
C GLU A 72 -0.53 -0.61 -0.78
N HIS A 73 -1.46 -0.54 -1.74
CA HIS A 73 -2.86 -0.91 -1.53
C HIS A 73 -3.11 -2.31 -2.07
N GLU A 74 -3.83 -3.13 -1.32
CA GLU A 74 -4.22 -4.47 -1.73
C GLU A 74 -5.74 -4.64 -1.69
N GLY A 75 -6.28 -5.17 -2.78
CA GLY A 75 -7.71 -5.38 -2.95
C GLY A 75 -8.19 -6.71 -2.38
N TYR A 76 -9.48 -6.74 -2.05
CA TYR A 76 -10.16 -7.93 -1.56
C TYR A 76 -10.53 -8.87 -2.72
N ASN A 77 -10.28 -10.17 -2.54
CA ASN A 77 -10.65 -11.22 -3.49
C ASN A 77 -11.58 -12.21 -2.81
N SER A 78 -12.83 -12.03 -2.82
CA SER A 78 -13.98 -12.89 -2.45
C SER A 78 -13.75 -14.22 -1.70
N GLU A 79 -12.59 -14.48 -1.17
CA GLU A 79 -12.24 -15.68 -0.44
C GLU A 79 -12.62 -15.59 1.05
N ASN A 80 -12.26 -16.59 1.82
CA ASN A 80 -12.37 -16.53 3.27
C ASN A 80 -11.65 -15.30 3.82
N PRO A 81 -12.26 -14.51 4.73
CA PRO A 81 -11.65 -13.27 5.24
C PRO A 81 -10.22 -13.41 5.76
N LYS A 82 -9.93 -14.45 6.52
CA LYS A 82 -8.58 -14.68 7.07
C LYS A 82 -7.58 -15.01 5.97
N THR A 83 -7.98 -15.80 4.98
CA THR A 83 -7.15 -16.13 3.81
C THR A 83 -6.90 -14.88 2.97
N ASN A 84 -7.93 -14.06 2.74
CA ASN A 84 -7.80 -12.80 2.02
C ASN A 84 -6.81 -11.86 2.69
N PHE A 85 -6.95 -11.67 4.00
CA PHE A 85 -6.04 -10.82 4.76
C PHE A 85 -4.60 -11.32 4.65
N SER A 86 -4.38 -12.62 4.82
CA SER A 86 -3.05 -13.22 4.69
C SER A 86 -2.46 -12.96 3.30
N ASN A 87 -3.26 -13.14 2.24
CA ASN A 87 -2.80 -12.94 0.86
C ASN A 87 -2.54 -11.47 0.55
N MET A 88 -3.39 -10.56 1.03
CA MET A 88 -3.17 -9.11 0.89
C MET A 88 -1.84 -8.69 1.55
N CYS A 89 -1.57 -9.19 2.75
CA CYS A 89 -0.29 -8.91 3.41
C CYS A 89 0.90 -9.44 2.62
N LYS A 90 0.82 -10.67 2.13
CA LYS A 90 1.90 -11.28 1.35
C LYS A 90 2.18 -10.50 0.07
N ARG A 91 1.12 -10.12 -0.67
CA ARG A 91 1.27 -9.35 -1.91
C ARG A 91 1.80 -7.94 -1.61
N GLY A 92 1.21 -7.29 -0.62
CA GLY A 92 1.58 -5.92 -0.27
C GLY A 92 3.03 -5.80 0.16
N LEU A 93 3.52 -6.75 0.95
CA LEU A 93 4.90 -6.76 1.42
C LEU A 93 5.93 -6.96 0.31
N ARG A 94 5.53 -7.38 -0.87
CA ARG A 94 6.42 -7.42 -2.04
C ARG A 94 6.68 -6.03 -2.61
N GLN A 95 5.81 -5.05 -2.30
CA GLN A 95 5.88 -3.70 -2.87
C GLN A 95 6.25 -2.64 -1.84
N SER A 96 5.85 -2.82 -0.58
CA SER A 96 6.11 -1.87 0.50
C SER A 96 5.95 -2.54 1.86
N ASP A 97 6.55 -1.98 2.89
CA ASP A 97 6.34 -2.38 4.28
C ASP A 97 5.21 -1.58 4.96
N ARG A 98 4.56 -0.68 4.24
CA ARG A 98 3.37 0.05 4.66
C ARG A 98 2.22 -0.32 3.75
N ILE A 99 1.20 -0.99 4.31
CA ILE A 99 0.13 -1.64 3.54
C ILE A 99 -1.21 -1.06 3.91
N ILE A 100 -2.04 -0.86 2.89
CA ILE A 100 -3.45 -0.50 3.04
C ILE A 100 -4.25 -1.66 2.45
N VAL A 101 -5.04 -2.34 3.28
CA VAL A 101 -5.88 -3.46 2.84
C VAL A 101 -7.35 -3.08 2.84
N GLU A 102 -8.11 -3.60 1.90
CA GLU A 102 -9.57 -3.46 1.93
C GLU A 102 -10.14 -4.24 3.10
N ASP A 103 -11.18 -3.69 3.74
CA ASP A 103 -11.86 -4.35 4.85
C ASP A 103 -12.45 -5.69 4.40
N CYS A 104 -12.15 -6.73 5.14
CA CYS A 104 -12.67 -8.08 4.92
C CYS A 104 -13.49 -8.61 6.10
N GLY A 105 -13.93 -7.72 6.99
CA GLY A 105 -14.81 -8.07 8.09
C GLY A 105 -14.11 -8.62 9.33
N LEU A 106 -12.78 -8.59 9.38
CA LEU A 106 -12.03 -9.02 10.57
C LEU A 106 -12.00 -7.91 11.61
N THR A 107 -11.97 -8.29 12.88
CA THR A 107 -11.89 -7.32 13.98
C THR A 107 -10.51 -6.69 14.07
N ASP A 108 -10.45 -5.48 14.61
CA ASP A 108 -9.16 -4.79 14.84
C ASP A 108 -8.25 -5.62 15.76
N GLY A 109 -8.82 -6.26 16.76
CA GLY A 109 -8.06 -7.14 17.67
C GLY A 109 -7.42 -8.31 16.93
N TYR A 110 -8.16 -8.95 16.02
CA TYR A 110 -7.60 -10.03 15.19
C TYR A 110 -6.46 -9.51 14.32
N LEU A 111 -6.66 -8.39 13.65
CA LEU A 111 -5.66 -7.80 12.77
C LEU A 111 -4.37 -7.45 13.52
N LYS A 112 -4.49 -6.82 14.69
CA LYS A 112 -3.33 -6.47 15.53
C LYS A 112 -2.55 -7.71 15.97
N ARG A 113 -3.25 -8.75 16.44
CA ARG A 113 -2.59 -10.00 16.85
C ARG A 113 -1.89 -10.68 15.68
N ASN A 114 -2.52 -10.67 14.51
CA ASN A 114 -1.96 -11.28 13.32
C ASN A 114 -0.68 -10.54 12.87
N ILE A 115 -0.66 -9.21 12.95
CA ILE A 115 0.54 -8.43 12.64
C ILE A 115 1.68 -8.79 13.59
N LEU A 116 1.43 -8.93 14.88
CA LEU A 116 2.45 -9.32 15.86
C LEU A 116 3.03 -10.70 15.56
N ILE A 117 2.17 -11.66 15.18
CA ILE A 117 2.62 -13.00 14.78
C ILE A 117 3.54 -12.92 13.55
N ARG A 118 3.17 -12.13 12.54
CA ARG A 118 3.97 -11.95 11.33
C ARG A 118 5.31 -11.29 11.62
N GLN A 119 5.34 -10.30 12.52
CA GLN A 119 6.60 -9.68 12.95
C GLN A 119 7.55 -10.70 13.58
N ASN A 120 7.01 -11.60 14.43
CA ASN A 120 7.79 -12.67 15.04
C ASN A 120 8.30 -13.68 14.01
N GLU A 121 7.62 -13.81 12.88
CA GLU A 121 8.05 -14.66 11.76
C GLU A 121 9.00 -13.96 10.79
N GLY A 122 9.42 -12.75 11.11
CA GLY A 122 10.36 -11.98 10.32
C GLY A 122 9.74 -11.13 9.21
N GLN A 123 8.41 -11.02 9.14
CA GLN A 123 7.73 -10.14 8.19
C GLN A 123 7.67 -8.72 8.75
N GLN A 124 8.37 -7.81 8.11
CA GLN A 124 8.54 -6.44 8.60
C GLN A 124 7.42 -5.52 8.09
N ILE A 125 6.30 -5.49 8.80
CA ILE A 125 5.22 -4.55 8.51
C ILE A 125 5.40 -3.31 9.39
N LYS A 126 5.56 -2.15 8.77
CA LYS A 126 5.72 -0.87 9.49
C LYS A 126 4.39 -0.19 9.76
N GLU A 127 3.44 -0.28 8.85
CA GLU A 127 2.09 0.25 9.04
C GLU A 127 1.08 -0.67 8.37
N LEU A 128 -0.05 -0.88 9.04
CA LEU A 128 -1.22 -1.52 8.48
C LEU A 128 -2.42 -0.59 8.62
N TRP A 129 -3.05 -0.28 7.50
CA TRP A 129 -4.28 0.47 7.41
C TRP A 129 -5.38 -0.41 6.86
N VAL A 130 -6.61 -0.20 7.30
CA VAL A 130 -7.79 -0.84 6.72
C VAL A 130 -8.65 0.23 6.07
N LYS A 131 -9.03 -0.03 4.82
CA LYS A 131 -9.94 0.83 4.06
C LYS A 131 -11.33 0.17 4.04
N LYS A 132 -12.30 0.85 4.61
CA LYS A 132 -13.71 0.46 4.55
C LYS A 132 -14.51 1.57 3.86
N GLY A 133 -14.95 1.31 2.62
CA GLY A 133 -15.55 2.36 1.81
C GLY A 133 -14.54 3.49 1.57
N ASN A 134 -14.88 4.70 1.98
CA ASN A 134 -14.01 5.88 1.82
C ASN A 134 -13.21 6.23 3.09
N ILE A 135 -13.22 5.36 4.08
CA ILE A 135 -12.59 5.61 5.37
C ILE A 135 -11.36 4.72 5.54
N LEU A 136 -10.22 5.33 5.81
CA LEU A 136 -8.99 4.64 6.19
C LEU A 136 -8.83 4.69 7.71
N ARG A 137 -8.44 3.55 8.27
CA ARG A 137 -8.23 3.41 9.71
C ARG A 137 -6.87 2.80 9.96
N LEU A 138 -6.05 3.45 10.78
CA LEU A 138 -4.74 2.92 11.15
C LEU A 138 -4.93 1.82 12.20
N ILE A 139 -4.47 0.61 11.88
CA ILE A 139 -4.54 -0.55 12.77
C ILE A 139 -3.23 -0.74 13.54
N TYR A 140 -2.10 -0.58 12.86
CA TYR A 140 -0.78 -0.82 13.44
C TYR A 140 0.24 0.15 12.85
N LYS A 141 1.11 0.65 13.72
CA LYS A 141 2.26 1.45 13.32
C LYS A 141 3.45 1.06 14.18
N ALA A 142 4.54 0.66 13.56
CA ALA A 142 5.80 0.38 14.24
C ALA A 142 6.42 1.68 14.78
N GLU A 143 7.03 1.58 15.90
CA GLU A 143 7.76 2.70 16.50
C GLU A 143 9.09 2.97 15.80
#